data_bf0ccfbe3d8ce63120f57266c4b2756a
#
_entry.id   bf0ccfbe3d8ce63120f57266c4b2756a
#
_cell.length_a   1.000
_cell.length_b   1.000
_cell.length_c   1.000
_cell.angle_alpha   90.00
_cell.angle_beta   90.00
_cell.angle_gamma   90.00
#
_symmetry.space_group_name_H-M   'P 1'
#
loop_
_entity.id
_entity.type
_entity.pdbx_description
1 polymer ?
#
loop_
_entity_poly.entity_id
_entity_poly.type
_entity_poly.pdbx_seq_one_letter_code
_entity_poly.pdbx_strand_id
1 'polypeptide(L)'
;MSSVVVVGTQWGDEGKGKITDFLSEQAEYVARYQGGDNAGHTIQFGGETYKLHLIPSGIFSPEKLCIIGNGVVVNPKSLVTELAYLHERNIATDNLRISDRAHVILPYHIELDRLQEEAKGDNKIGTTIKGIGPAYMDKAARVGIRIADLLDREVFEERLRINLEDKNRQFTKLYDANPMNFEEILEEYYEYGQQIKQYVCDTSVLLNEALDNGKRVLFEGAQGVMLDIDQGTYPFVTSSNPLAGGVTIGSGVGPSKVTKVVGVCKAYTSRVGDGPFPTELFDEIGSRIREVGREYGTTTGRPRRVGWFDSVVMRHSKRVSGITNLCLNSIDVLTGLETVKICVAYRKSNGEEISHYPASLVELGQCEPVYEELPGWTEDITGCRTLDELPIEAQNYVRRVSELVGVKISTFSVGPDRNQTNILEDVWESK
;
A
#
# COMPACT_ATOMS: atom_id res chain seq x y z
N MET A 1 20.20 13.91 -7.80
CA MET A 1 18.94 13.14 -7.99
C MET A 1 18.45 12.77 -6.61
N SER A 2 17.20 13.02 -6.32
CA SER A 2 16.63 12.66 -5.01
C SER A 2 15.24 12.04 -5.23
N SER A 3 15.18 10.72 -5.11
CA SER A 3 13.93 9.98 -5.12
C SER A 3 13.81 9.18 -3.83
N VAL A 4 12.63 9.18 -3.26
CA VAL A 4 12.29 8.40 -2.07
C VAL A 4 11.09 7.52 -2.39
N VAL A 5 11.22 6.23 -2.14
CA VAL A 5 10.11 5.25 -2.27
C VAL A 5 9.61 4.91 -0.88
N VAL A 6 8.32 5.04 -0.64
CA VAL A 6 7.67 4.64 0.62
C VAL A 6 6.95 3.31 0.41
N VAL A 7 7.36 2.29 1.14
CA VAL A 7 6.75 0.96 1.11
C VAL A 7 6.26 0.53 2.50
N GLY A 8 5.12 -0.14 2.58
CA GLY A 8 4.73 -0.86 3.77
C GLY A 8 5.52 -2.16 3.89
N THR A 9 6.04 -2.46 5.05
CA THR A 9 6.94 -3.63 5.24
C THR A 9 6.23 -4.87 5.74
N GLN A 10 4.97 -4.76 6.11
CA GLN A 10 4.13 -5.81 6.67
C GLN A 10 2.98 -6.13 5.69
N TRP A 11 1.76 -6.33 6.18
CA TRP A 11 0.57 -6.67 5.36
C TRP A 11 -0.34 -5.47 5.06
N GLY A 12 0.20 -4.27 4.95
CA GLY A 12 -0.56 -3.04 4.81
C GLY A 12 -0.96 -2.44 6.17
N ASP A 13 -1.62 -1.30 6.13
CA ASP A 13 -2.09 -0.57 7.32
C ASP A 13 -0.99 -0.14 8.33
N GLU A 14 0.28 -0.05 7.88
CA GLU A 14 1.42 0.35 8.71
C GLU A 14 1.43 1.86 9.04
N GLY A 15 0.45 2.61 8.54
CA GLY A 15 0.43 4.07 8.69
C GLY A 15 1.23 4.80 7.62
N LYS A 16 1.39 4.19 6.43
CA LYS A 16 2.07 4.82 5.28
C LYS A 16 1.53 6.19 4.91
N GLY A 17 0.21 6.38 4.95
CA GLY A 17 -0.41 7.65 4.59
C GLY A 17 0.16 8.82 5.38
N LYS A 18 0.31 8.68 6.71
CA LYS A 18 0.92 9.68 7.59
C LYS A 18 2.39 9.96 7.20
N ILE A 19 3.17 8.92 6.94
CA ILE A 19 4.58 9.05 6.56
C ILE A 19 4.72 9.64 5.16
N THR A 20 3.87 9.25 4.21
CA THR A 20 3.86 9.80 2.86
C THR A 20 3.50 11.29 2.88
N ASP A 21 2.46 11.66 3.62
CA ASP A 21 2.08 13.06 3.82
C ASP A 21 3.25 13.87 4.43
N PHE A 22 3.86 13.35 5.50
CA PHE A 22 5.01 13.97 6.14
C PHE A 22 6.20 14.15 5.17
N LEU A 23 6.60 13.11 4.43
CA LEU A 23 7.72 13.18 3.49
C LEU A 23 7.39 13.99 2.23
N SER A 24 6.11 14.10 1.88
CA SER A 24 5.67 14.87 0.73
C SER A 24 5.93 16.36 0.87
N GLU A 25 6.09 16.90 2.10
CA GLU A 25 6.38 18.32 2.30
C GLU A 25 7.60 18.79 1.53
N GLN A 26 8.65 17.98 1.49
CA GLN A 26 9.88 18.30 0.79
C GLN A 26 9.89 17.83 -0.68
N ALA A 27 8.90 17.06 -1.12
CA ALA A 27 8.79 16.58 -2.49
C ALA A 27 8.16 17.62 -3.42
N GLU A 28 8.60 17.67 -4.65
CA GLU A 28 8.00 18.46 -5.73
C GLU A 28 7.04 17.60 -6.58
N TYR A 29 7.23 16.27 -6.54
CA TYR A 29 6.42 15.29 -7.26
C TYR A 29 6.03 14.16 -6.32
N VAL A 30 4.76 13.75 -6.34
CA VAL A 30 4.25 12.60 -5.59
C VAL A 30 3.59 11.63 -6.56
N ALA A 31 4.12 10.42 -6.68
CA ALA A 31 3.69 9.46 -7.69
C ALA A 31 3.26 8.12 -7.07
N ARG A 32 2.06 7.68 -7.39
CA ARG A 32 1.61 6.30 -7.14
C ARG A 32 2.03 5.40 -8.29
N TYR A 33 2.57 4.24 -7.98
CA TYR A 33 3.15 3.35 -8.99
C TYR A 33 2.43 1.98 -9.12
N GLN A 34 1.52 1.61 -8.20
CA GLN A 34 0.80 0.32 -8.25
C GLN A 34 -0.50 0.36 -7.45
N GLY A 35 -1.28 -0.73 -7.54
CA GLY A 35 -2.58 -0.86 -6.89
C GLY A 35 -3.68 -0.16 -7.67
N GLY A 36 -4.73 0.22 -7.00
CA GLY A 36 -5.89 0.91 -7.57
C GLY A 36 -6.71 1.56 -6.46
N ASP A 37 -8.03 1.63 -6.64
CA ASP A 37 -8.96 2.18 -5.65
C ASP A 37 -9.26 1.23 -4.47
N ASN A 38 -8.58 0.08 -4.41
CA ASN A 38 -8.53 -0.78 -3.23
C ASN A 38 -7.62 -0.23 -2.13
N ALA A 39 -6.72 0.68 -2.45
CA ALA A 39 -5.95 1.41 -1.46
C ALA A 39 -6.81 2.55 -0.88
N GLY A 40 -6.58 2.88 0.37
CA GLY A 40 -7.19 4.03 1.02
C GLY A 40 -6.17 4.71 1.92
N HIS A 41 -6.07 6.01 1.83
CA HIS A 41 -5.29 6.80 2.78
C HIS A 41 -6.11 7.98 3.27
N THR A 42 -5.89 8.33 4.52
CA THR A 42 -6.56 9.44 5.18
C THR A 42 -5.56 10.56 5.37
N ILE A 43 -5.92 11.76 4.96
CA ILE A 43 -5.11 12.97 5.05
C ILE A 43 -5.85 14.00 5.90
N GLN A 44 -5.14 14.67 6.78
CA GLN A 44 -5.63 15.82 7.53
C GLN A 44 -5.14 17.09 6.84
N PHE A 45 -6.07 17.94 6.40
CA PHE A 45 -5.74 19.19 5.73
C PHE A 45 -6.76 20.27 6.09
N GLY A 46 -6.29 21.46 6.49
CA GLY A 46 -7.16 22.58 6.85
C GLY A 46 -8.12 22.30 8.03
N GLY A 47 -7.80 21.35 8.89
CA GLY A 47 -8.65 20.92 10.00
C GLY A 47 -9.73 19.89 9.59
N GLU A 48 -9.78 19.51 8.35
CA GLU A 48 -10.70 18.48 7.81
C GLU A 48 -9.98 17.17 7.51
N THR A 49 -10.76 16.10 7.46
CA THR A 49 -10.26 14.75 7.13
C THR A 49 -10.71 14.33 5.74
N TYR A 50 -9.76 14.02 4.88
CA TYR A 50 -9.99 13.57 3.51
C TYR A 50 -9.62 12.09 3.39
N LYS A 51 -10.48 11.32 2.69
CA LYS A 51 -10.21 9.91 2.36
C LYS A 51 -10.04 9.80 0.86
N LEU A 52 -8.83 9.48 0.43
CA LEU A 52 -8.49 9.31 -0.98
C LEU A 52 -8.15 7.84 -1.28
N HIS A 53 -8.38 7.43 -2.52
CA HIS A 53 -8.13 6.06 -2.98
C HIS A 53 -7.15 6.00 -4.16
N LEU A 54 -7.34 6.84 -5.19
CA LEU A 54 -6.49 6.88 -6.39
C LEU A 54 -5.56 8.08 -6.42
N ILE A 55 -6.04 9.24 -6.01
CA ILE A 55 -5.30 10.50 -6.09
C ILE A 55 -4.19 10.50 -5.04
N PRO A 56 -2.92 10.83 -5.42
CA PRO A 56 -1.81 10.89 -4.48
C PRO A 56 -1.99 11.90 -3.35
N SER A 57 -1.33 11.66 -2.23
CA SER A 57 -1.43 12.48 -1.00
C SER A 57 -1.00 13.94 -1.19
N GLY A 58 -0.15 14.24 -2.16
CA GLY A 58 0.33 15.61 -2.44
C GLY A 58 -0.70 16.56 -3.05
N ILE A 59 -1.92 16.12 -3.36
CA ILE A 59 -2.92 16.91 -4.11
C ILE A 59 -3.32 18.23 -3.43
N PHE A 60 -3.22 18.30 -2.11
CA PHE A 60 -3.58 19.47 -1.33
C PHE A 60 -2.56 20.63 -1.43
N SER A 61 -1.43 20.40 -2.08
CA SER A 61 -0.36 21.37 -2.29
C SER A 61 -0.26 21.70 -3.78
N PRO A 62 -0.81 22.82 -4.25
CA PRO A 62 -0.88 23.14 -5.70
C PRO A 62 0.48 23.24 -6.40
N GLU A 63 1.55 23.49 -5.65
CA GLU A 63 2.92 23.56 -6.14
C GLU A 63 3.56 22.18 -6.41
N LYS A 64 2.93 21.10 -5.95
CA LYS A 64 3.40 19.73 -6.15
C LYS A 64 2.67 19.08 -7.29
N LEU A 65 3.39 18.32 -8.10
CA LEU A 65 2.77 17.53 -9.15
C LEU A 65 2.43 16.11 -8.62
N CYS A 66 1.16 15.73 -8.75
CA CYS A 66 0.62 14.45 -8.32
C CYS A 66 0.42 13.53 -9.50
N ILE A 67 0.96 12.32 -9.46
CA ILE A 67 1.04 11.43 -10.60
C ILE A 67 0.42 10.07 -10.28
N ILE A 68 -0.52 9.65 -11.13
CA ILE A 68 -1.00 8.27 -11.19
C ILE A 68 -0.21 7.57 -12.29
N GLY A 69 0.75 6.72 -11.89
CA GLY A 69 1.65 6.02 -12.80
C GLY A 69 0.99 4.87 -13.56
N ASN A 70 1.69 4.37 -14.56
CA ASN A 70 1.19 3.32 -15.45
C ASN A 70 0.96 1.96 -14.80
N GLY A 71 1.53 1.73 -13.63
CA GLY A 71 1.32 0.48 -12.86
C GLY A 71 0.04 0.48 -12.02
N VAL A 72 -0.63 1.63 -11.87
CA VAL A 72 -1.94 1.72 -11.22
C VAL A 72 -3.02 1.25 -12.18
N VAL A 73 -3.97 0.45 -11.68
CA VAL A 73 -5.20 0.15 -12.42
C VAL A 73 -6.26 1.16 -11.99
N VAL A 74 -6.74 1.95 -12.96
CA VAL A 74 -7.58 3.12 -12.73
C VAL A 74 -9.04 2.78 -12.98
N ASN A 75 -9.88 2.96 -11.99
CA ASN A 75 -11.32 2.97 -12.16
C ASN A 75 -11.76 4.41 -12.50
N PRO A 76 -12.15 4.72 -13.74
CA PRO A 76 -12.52 6.09 -14.13
C PRO A 76 -13.69 6.65 -13.33
N LYS A 77 -14.68 5.81 -13.01
CA LYS A 77 -15.84 6.21 -12.18
C LYS A 77 -15.40 6.63 -10.78
N SER A 78 -14.55 5.81 -10.13
CA SER A 78 -14.01 6.14 -8.81
C SER A 78 -13.17 7.42 -8.85
N LEU A 79 -12.36 7.60 -9.88
CA LEU A 79 -11.52 8.78 -10.03
C LEU A 79 -12.35 10.07 -10.23
N VAL A 80 -13.34 10.04 -11.10
CA VAL A 80 -14.27 11.19 -11.32
C VAL A 80 -15.01 11.52 -10.03
N THR A 81 -15.45 10.52 -9.28
CA THR A 81 -16.09 10.72 -7.97
C THR A 81 -15.13 11.38 -6.98
N GLU A 82 -13.88 10.96 -6.95
CA GLU A 82 -12.85 11.53 -6.05
C GLU A 82 -12.50 12.97 -6.44
N LEU A 83 -12.42 13.27 -7.75
CA LEU A 83 -12.24 14.65 -8.26
C LEU A 83 -13.41 15.54 -7.87
N ALA A 84 -14.66 15.09 -8.06
CA ALA A 84 -15.86 15.83 -7.66
C ALA A 84 -15.86 16.11 -6.15
N TYR A 85 -15.55 15.10 -5.33
CA TYR A 85 -15.43 15.23 -3.87
C TYR A 85 -14.42 16.31 -3.43
N LEU A 86 -13.28 16.44 -4.14
CA LEU A 86 -12.28 17.49 -3.89
C LEU A 86 -12.76 18.86 -4.36
N HIS A 87 -13.35 18.96 -5.56
CA HIS A 87 -13.87 20.21 -6.11
C HIS A 87 -14.99 20.81 -5.25
N GLU A 88 -15.91 20.00 -4.73
CA GLU A 88 -16.96 20.43 -3.80
C GLU A 88 -16.39 21.07 -2.51
N ARG A 89 -15.14 20.75 -2.17
CA ARG A 89 -14.41 21.29 -1.02
C ARG A 89 -13.40 22.38 -1.40
N ASN A 90 -13.51 22.92 -2.62
CA ASN A 90 -12.63 23.95 -3.17
C ASN A 90 -11.15 23.54 -3.22
N ILE A 91 -10.86 22.24 -3.36
CA ILE A 91 -9.51 21.75 -3.60
C ILE A 91 -9.28 21.68 -5.10
N ALA A 92 -8.31 22.46 -5.59
CA ALA A 92 -7.88 22.42 -6.99
C ALA A 92 -7.17 21.11 -7.31
N THR A 93 -7.32 20.61 -8.54
CA THR A 93 -6.72 19.36 -9.00
C THR A 93 -5.89 19.52 -10.28
N ASP A 94 -5.60 20.77 -10.68
CA ASP A 94 -4.82 21.10 -11.90
C ASP A 94 -3.40 20.50 -11.87
N ASN A 95 -2.91 20.18 -10.69
CA ASN A 95 -1.63 19.55 -10.43
C ASN A 95 -1.67 18.01 -10.52
N LEU A 96 -2.78 17.40 -10.93
CA LEU A 96 -2.88 15.94 -11.17
C LEU A 96 -2.37 15.61 -12.57
N ARG A 97 -1.69 14.45 -12.72
CA ARG A 97 -1.35 13.82 -14.01
C ARG A 97 -1.62 12.32 -13.94
N ILE A 98 -2.13 11.78 -15.03
CA ILE A 98 -2.52 10.37 -15.16
C ILE A 98 -1.77 9.77 -16.35
N SER A 99 -1.14 8.62 -16.15
CA SER A 99 -0.46 7.92 -17.23
C SER A 99 -1.43 7.46 -18.32
N ASP A 100 -1.13 7.81 -19.55
CA ASP A 100 -1.78 7.30 -20.75
C ASP A 100 -1.70 5.78 -20.88
N ARG A 101 -0.68 5.16 -20.25
CA ARG A 101 -0.42 3.71 -20.25
C ARG A 101 -1.06 2.97 -19.08
N ALA A 102 -1.70 3.63 -18.13
CA ALA A 102 -2.42 2.98 -17.02
C ALA A 102 -3.60 2.17 -17.56
N HIS A 103 -3.86 1.00 -16.95
CA HIS A 103 -4.98 0.14 -17.35
C HIS A 103 -6.27 0.57 -16.65
N VAL A 104 -7.38 0.41 -17.35
CA VAL A 104 -8.72 0.80 -16.91
C VAL A 104 -9.42 -0.36 -16.23
N ILE A 105 -10.03 -0.10 -15.06
CA ILE A 105 -11.01 -1.01 -14.46
C ILE A 105 -12.38 -0.67 -15.03
N LEU A 106 -13.03 -1.67 -15.59
CA LEU A 106 -14.38 -1.58 -16.16
C LEU A 106 -15.37 -2.41 -15.31
N PRO A 107 -16.68 -2.21 -15.45
CA PRO A 107 -17.68 -2.91 -14.63
C PRO A 107 -17.54 -4.42 -14.63
N TYR A 108 -17.17 -5.00 -15.76
CA TYR A 108 -16.99 -6.44 -15.88
C TYR A 108 -15.82 -6.98 -15.04
N HIS A 109 -14.80 -6.16 -14.74
CA HIS A 109 -13.74 -6.56 -13.82
C HIS A 109 -14.26 -6.67 -12.38
N ILE A 110 -15.09 -5.72 -11.96
CA ILE A 110 -15.69 -5.70 -10.63
C ILE A 110 -16.63 -6.90 -10.44
N GLU A 111 -17.48 -7.15 -11.45
CA GLU A 111 -18.39 -8.29 -11.41
C GLU A 111 -17.65 -9.63 -11.44
N LEU A 112 -16.58 -9.75 -12.24
CA LEU A 112 -15.75 -10.94 -12.27
C LEU A 112 -15.07 -11.21 -10.92
N ASP A 113 -14.55 -10.16 -10.27
CA ASP A 113 -13.96 -10.25 -8.93
C ASP A 113 -14.98 -10.79 -7.91
N ARG A 114 -16.20 -10.25 -7.92
CA ARG A 114 -17.32 -10.72 -7.08
C ARG A 114 -17.66 -12.19 -7.33
N LEU A 115 -17.88 -12.56 -8.59
CA LEU A 115 -18.26 -13.91 -8.97
C LEU A 115 -17.18 -14.94 -8.65
N GLN A 116 -15.91 -14.60 -8.88
CA GLN A 116 -14.77 -15.46 -8.54
C GLN A 116 -14.64 -15.67 -7.03
N GLU A 117 -14.83 -14.63 -6.21
CA GLU A 117 -14.79 -14.77 -4.76
C GLU A 117 -15.97 -15.61 -4.24
N GLU A 118 -17.17 -15.41 -4.78
CA GLU A 118 -18.35 -16.22 -4.42
C GLU A 118 -18.16 -17.69 -4.78
N ALA A 119 -17.61 -17.98 -5.96
CA ALA A 119 -17.37 -19.34 -6.43
C ALA A 119 -16.34 -20.12 -5.60
N LYS A 120 -15.41 -19.42 -4.91
CA LYS A 120 -14.40 -20.07 -4.06
C LYS A 120 -14.97 -20.59 -2.73
N GLY A 121 -16.17 -20.18 -2.32
CA GLY A 121 -16.78 -20.61 -1.07
C GLY A 121 -15.89 -20.35 0.14
N ASP A 122 -15.47 -21.39 0.86
CA ASP A 122 -14.61 -21.29 2.04
C ASP A 122 -13.15 -20.97 1.72
N ASN A 123 -12.73 -21.06 0.44
CA ASN A 123 -11.37 -20.76 -0.01
C ASN A 123 -11.22 -19.32 -0.52
N LYS A 124 -12.03 -18.38 -0.02
CA LYS A 124 -11.95 -16.96 -0.38
C LYS A 124 -10.59 -16.37 -0.04
N ILE A 125 -10.10 -15.49 -0.91
CA ILE A 125 -8.90 -14.69 -0.65
C ILE A 125 -9.24 -13.48 0.22
N GLY A 126 -10.49 -13.02 0.17
CA GLY A 126 -10.96 -11.83 0.86
C GLY A 126 -10.63 -10.56 0.09
N THR A 127 -10.91 -10.54 -1.22
CA THR A 127 -10.70 -9.37 -2.07
C THR A 127 -11.59 -8.20 -1.66
N THR A 128 -11.24 -7.00 -2.13
CA THR A 128 -12.02 -5.78 -1.89
C THR A 128 -13.22 -5.63 -2.84
N ILE A 129 -13.38 -6.55 -3.78
CA ILE A 129 -14.41 -6.52 -4.83
C ILE A 129 -14.36 -5.19 -5.62
N LYS A 130 -13.14 -4.74 -5.95
CA LYS A 130 -12.87 -3.54 -6.75
C LYS A 130 -12.42 -3.85 -8.18
N GLY A 131 -12.34 -5.13 -8.55
CA GLY A 131 -11.91 -5.56 -9.88
C GLY A 131 -10.40 -5.44 -10.12
N ILE A 132 -9.60 -5.27 -9.08
CA ILE A 132 -8.15 -5.08 -9.17
C ILE A 132 -7.47 -6.30 -9.80
N GLY A 133 -7.74 -7.50 -9.25
CA GLY A 133 -7.18 -8.76 -9.76
C GLY A 133 -7.54 -8.99 -11.24
N PRO A 134 -8.82 -8.98 -11.61
CA PRO A 134 -9.24 -9.14 -13.02
C PRO A 134 -8.62 -8.10 -13.96
N ALA A 135 -8.45 -6.85 -13.56
CA ALA A 135 -7.80 -5.85 -14.40
C ALA A 135 -6.30 -6.13 -14.63
N TYR A 136 -5.57 -6.58 -13.60
CA TYR A 136 -4.18 -7.04 -13.76
C TYR A 136 -4.10 -8.35 -14.58
N MET A 137 -5.07 -9.25 -14.46
CA MET A 137 -5.15 -10.44 -15.31
C MET A 137 -5.31 -10.06 -16.78
N ASP A 138 -6.21 -9.15 -17.12
CA ASP A 138 -6.41 -8.68 -18.48
C ASP A 138 -5.17 -7.97 -19.04
N LYS A 139 -4.46 -7.19 -18.18
CA LYS A 139 -3.16 -6.60 -18.54
C LYS A 139 -2.15 -7.69 -18.92
N ALA A 140 -1.98 -8.72 -18.09
CA ALA A 140 -1.05 -9.82 -18.33
C ALA A 140 -1.44 -10.68 -19.54
N ALA A 141 -2.74 -10.88 -19.75
CA ALA A 141 -3.30 -11.53 -20.93
C ALA A 141 -3.21 -10.68 -22.22
N ARG A 142 -2.85 -9.40 -22.11
CA ARG A 142 -2.69 -8.44 -23.22
C ARG A 142 -4.02 -8.09 -23.91
N VAL A 143 -5.12 -8.17 -23.17
CA VAL A 143 -6.46 -7.76 -23.61
C VAL A 143 -6.95 -6.50 -22.86
N GLY A 144 -6.18 -6.03 -21.87
CA GLY A 144 -6.52 -4.85 -21.06
C GLY A 144 -6.66 -3.58 -21.91
N ILE A 145 -7.56 -2.70 -21.49
CA ILE A 145 -7.79 -1.39 -22.08
C ILE A 145 -7.01 -0.35 -21.27
N ARG A 146 -6.23 0.49 -21.96
CA ARG A 146 -5.45 1.58 -21.35
C ARG A 146 -6.23 2.89 -21.34
N ILE A 147 -5.77 3.85 -20.55
CA ILE A 147 -6.32 5.20 -20.55
C ILE A 147 -6.27 5.82 -21.96
N ALA A 148 -5.15 5.66 -22.69
CA ALA A 148 -5.05 6.15 -24.08
C ALA A 148 -6.15 5.56 -25.00
N ASP A 149 -6.45 4.27 -24.85
CA ASP A 149 -7.51 3.61 -25.62
C ASP A 149 -8.91 4.14 -25.25
N LEU A 150 -9.14 4.40 -23.95
CA LEU A 150 -10.41 4.94 -23.45
C LEU A 150 -10.73 6.33 -24.01
N LEU A 151 -9.70 7.15 -24.30
CA LEU A 151 -9.86 8.49 -24.83
C LEU A 151 -10.21 8.54 -26.33
N ASP A 152 -9.96 7.47 -27.04
CA ASP A 152 -10.30 7.29 -28.45
C ASP A 152 -11.55 6.43 -28.57
N ARG A 153 -12.67 7.05 -29.02
CA ARG A 153 -13.97 6.36 -29.06
C ARG A 153 -13.96 5.11 -29.92
N GLU A 154 -13.33 5.16 -31.09
CA GLU A 154 -13.33 4.03 -32.03
C GLU A 154 -12.50 2.87 -31.46
N VAL A 155 -11.32 3.16 -30.93
CA VAL A 155 -10.45 2.18 -30.29
C VAL A 155 -11.11 1.58 -29.05
N PHE A 156 -11.74 2.42 -28.22
CA PHE A 156 -12.42 1.95 -27.01
C PHE A 156 -13.60 1.06 -27.35
N GLU A 157 -14.43 1.46 -28.32
CA GLU A 157 -15.57 0.67 -28.79
C GLU A 157 -15.14 -0.71 -29.27
N GLU A 158 -14.13 -0.78 -30.15
CA GLU A 158 -13.62 -2.04 -30.71
C GLU A 158 -13.11 -2.98 -29.60
N ARG A 159 -12.25 -2.49 -28.72
CA ARG A 159 -11.66 -3.27 -27.61
C ARG A 159 -12.71 -3.71 -26.59
N LEU A 160 -13.62 -2.80 -26.22
CA LEU A 160 -14.71 -3.12 -25.30
C LEU A 160 -15.62 -4.20 -25.85
N ARG A 161 -15.97 -4.14 -27.14
CA ARG A 161 -16.83 -5.14 -27.80
C ARG A 161 -16.23 -6.54 -27.69
N ILE A 162 -14.95 -6.69 -28.03
CA ILE A 162 -14.25 -7.98 -27.97
C ILE A 162 -14.19 -8.49 -26.52
N ASN A 163 -13.78 -7.64 -25.59
CA ASN A 163 -13.61 -8.04 -24.19
C ASN A 163 -14.94 -8.36 -23.53
N LEU A 164 -15.96 -7.55 -23.75
CA LEU A 164 -17.27 -7.76 -23.12
C LEU A 164 -17.98 -9.00 -23.65
N GLU A 165 -17.83 -9.33 -24.92
CA GLU A 165 -18.34 -10.58 -25.47
C GLU A 165 -17.75 -11.80 -24.74
N ASP A 166 -16.44 -11.80 -24.51
CA ASP A 166 -15.78 -12.87 -23.77
C ASP A 166 -16.20 -12.91 -22.29
N LYS A 167 -16.24 -11.74 -21.62
CA LYS A 167 -16.69 -11.66 -20.21
C LYS A 167 -18.15 -12.06 -20.05
N ASN A 168 -19.03 -11.63 -20.93
CA ASN A 168 -20.45 -12.02 -20.91
C ASN A 168 -20.62 -13.53 -21.11
N ARG A 169 -19.78 -14.15 -21.95
CA ARG A 169 -19.75 -15.61 -22.09
C ARG A 169 -19.32 -16.29 -20.78
N GLN A 170 -18.31 -15.75 -20.09
CA GLN A 170 -17.91 -16.26 -18.78
C GLN A 170 -19.04 -16.11 -17.76
N PHE A 171 -19.67 -14.95 -17.68
CA PHE A 171 -20.80 -14.69 -16.76
C PHE A 171 -21.91 -15.68 -16.94
N THR A 172 -22.38 -15.86 -18.17
CA THR A 172 -23.54 -16.71 -18.47
C THR A 172 -23.23 -18.21 -18.44
N LYS A 173 -22.01 -18.64 -18.83
CA LYS A 173 -21.68 -20.07 -18.95
C LYS A 173 -21.00 -20.67 -17.74
N LEU A 174 -20.25 -19.87 -16.98
CA LEU A 174 -19.49 -20.36 -15.82
C LEU A 174 -20.16 -20.01 -14.49
N TYR A 175 -20.84 -18.85 -14.42
CA TYR A 175 -21.35 -18.31 -13.16
C TYR A 175 -22.88 -18.19 -13.10
N ASP A 176 -23.58 -18.54 -14.18
CA ASP A 176 -25.06 -18.38 -14.30
C ASP A 176 -25.50 -16.94 -13.93
N ALA A 177 -24.68 -15.97 -14.31
CA ALA A 177 -24.90 -14.55 -14.06
C ALA A 177 -25.38 -13.83 -15.33
N ASN A 178 -26.02 -12.67 -15.15
CA ASN A 178 -26.54 -11.89 -16.25
C ASN A 178 -25.40 -11.26 -17.09
N PRO A 179 -25.53 -11.18 -18.42
CA PRO A 179 -24.61 -10.43 -19.25
C PRO A 179 -24.76 -8.93 -19.00
N MET A 180 -23.67 -8.17 -19.19
CA MET A 180 -23.67 -6.72 -19.14
C MET A 180 -23.98 -6.10 -20.49
N ASN A 181 -24.60 -4.91 -20.44
CA ASN A 181 -24.96 -4.16 -21.63
C ASN A 181 -23.76 -3.41 -22.20
N PHE A 182 -23.48 -3.58 -23.47
CA PHE A 182 -22.37 -2.96 -24.15
C PHE A 182 -22.52 -1.43 -24.26
N GLU A 183 -23.68 -0.96 -24.70
CA GLU A 183 -23.92 0.46 -24.97
C GLU A 183 -23.86 1.28 -23.67
N GLU A 184 -24.38 0.76 -22.57
CA GLU A 184 -24.32 1.42 -21.26
C GLU A 184 -22.87 1.61 -20.80
N ILE A 185 -22.03 0.58 -20.93
CA ILE A 185 -20.61 0.67 -20.53
C ILE A 185 -19.86 1.61 -21.47
N LEU A 186 -20.10 1.52 -22.78
CA LEU A 186 -19.44 2.36 -23.77
C LEU A 186 -19.70 3.85 -23.50
N GLU A 187 -20.96 4.25 -23.37
CA GLU A 187 -21.30 5.66 -23.19
C GLU A 187 -20.84 6.20 -21.83
N GLU A 188 -21.11 5.46 -20.74
CA GLU A 188 -20.75 5.87 -19.39
C GLU A 188 -19.22 6.02 -19.24
N TYR A 189 -18.44 5.04 -19.68
CA TYR A 189 -16.99 5.05 -19.47
C TYR A 189 -16.26 5.96 -20.46
N TYR A 190 -16.75 6.11 -21.67
CA TYR A 190 -16.23 7.11 -22.59
C TYR A 190 -16.40 8.52 -22.02
N GLU A 191 -17.56 8.84 -21.43
CA GLU A 191 -17.82 10.11 -20.77
C GLU A 191 -16.84 10.33 -19.60
N TYR A 192 -16.61 9.35 -18.74
CA TYR A 192 -15.58 9.46 -17.70
C TYR A 192 -14.19 9.68 -18.30
N GLY A 193 -13.88 9.04 -19.41
CA GLY A 193 -12.64 9.28 -20.15
C GLY A 193 -12.48 10.76 -20.57
N GLN A 194 -13.53 11.36 -21.12
CA GLN A 194 -13.49 12.77 -21.54
C GLN A 194 -13.31 13.71 -20.33
N GLN A 195 -13.91 13.42 -19.19
CA GLN A 195 -13.76 14.22 -17.97
C GLN A 195 -12.33 14.22 -17.42
N ILE A 196 -11.61 13.10 -17.53
CA ILE A 196 -10.23 12.98 -17.06
C ILE A 196 -9.16 13.33 -18.11
N LYS A 197 -9.54 13.53 -19.36
CA LYS A 197 -8.65 13.74 -20.52
C LYS A 197 -7.60 14.84 -20.29
N GLN A 198 -7.97 15.91 -19.63
CA GLN A 198 -7.09 17.06 -19.37
C GLN A 198 -5.88 16.70 -18.47
N TYR A 199 -5.97 15.63 -17.68
CA TYR A 199 -4.91 15.18 -16.78
C TYR A 199 -3.97 14.16 -17.44
N VAL A 200 -4.31 13.62 -18.60
CA VAL A 200 -3.62 12.48 -19.21
C VAL A 200 -2.36 12.92 -19.96
N CYS A 201 -1.25 12.26 -19.68
CA CYS A 201 0.04 12.50 -20.34
C CYS A 201 0.95 11.28 -20.26
N ASP A 202 2.12 11.33 -20.92
CA ASP A 202 3.22 10.40 -20.70
C ASP A 202 3.93 10.73 -19.38
N THR A 203 3.50 10.05 -18.30
CA THR A 203 4.05 10.28 -16.96
C THR A 203 5.48 9.75 -16.79
N SER A 204 5.92 8.80 -17.63
CA SER A 204 7.30 8.30 -17.60
C SER A 204 8.27 9.37 -18.05
N VAL A 205 7.97 10.07 -19.14
CA VAL A 205 8.77 11.22 -19.60
C VAL A 205 8.84 12.27 -18.50
N LEU A 206 7.69 12.67 -17.97
CA LEU A 206 7.57 13.70 -16.94
C LEU A 206 8.42 13.38 -15.68
N LEU A 207 8.34 12.16 -15.17
CA LEU A 207 9.09 11.74 -13.98
C LEU A 207 10.60 11.64 -14.24
N ASN A 208 11.01 11.14 -15.42
CA ASN A 208 12.40 11.05 -15.76
C ASN A 208 13.04 12.43 -15.94
N GLU A 209 12.37 13.37 -16.62
CA GLU A 209 12.81 14.76 -16.75
C GLU A 209 12.92 15.46 -15.38
N ALA A 210 11.94 15.23 -14.48
CA ALA A 210 11.99 15.77 -13.13
C ALA A 210 13.25 15.29 -12.38
N LEU A 211 13.53 13.99 -12.40
CA LEU A 211 14.70 13.41 -11.74
C LEU A 211 16.02 13.87 -12.37
N ASP A 212 16.09 13.98 -13.70
CA ASP A 212 17.29 14.45 -14.42
C ASP A 212 17.57 15.93 -14.11
N ASN A 213 16.53 16.72 -13.85
CA ASN A 213 16.61 18.11 -13.41
C ASN A 213 16.81 18.27 -11.88
N GLY A 214 17.09 17.18 -11.17
CA GLY A 214 17.38 17.22 -9.73
C GLY A 214 16.17 17.44 -8.82
N LYS A 215 14.96 17.31 -9.34
CA LYS A 215 13.72 17.44 -8.57
C LYS A 215 13.54 16.30 -7.57
N ARG A 216 12.89 16.58 -6.43
CA ARG A 216 12.55 15.59 -5.41
C ARG A 216 11.26 14.87 -5.78
N VAL A 217 11.36 13.55 -5.99
CA VAL A 217 10.23 12.70 -6.36
C VAL A 217 9.96 11.70 -5.24
N LEU A 218 8.75 11.72 -4.69
CA LEU A 218 8.24 10.75 -3.72
C LEU A 218 7.38 9.71 -4.44
N PHE A 219 7.75 8.45 -4.33
CA PHE A 219 6.93 7.34 -4.81
C PHE A 219 6.12 6.75 -3.66
N GLU A 220 4.81 6.87 -3.76
CA GLU A 220 3.84 6.42 -2.78
C GLU A 220 3.40 4.99 -3.08
N GLY A 221 3.84 4.02 -2.26
CA GLY A 221 3.39 2.64 -2.34
C GLY A 221 2.04 2.44 -1.65
N ALA A 222 1.24 1.53 -2.19
CA ALA A 222 0.02 1.04 -1.58
C ALA A 222 0.23 -0.39 -1.04
N GLN A 223 -0.65 -0.86 -0.16
CA GLN A 223 -0.57 -2.16 0.52
C GLN A 223 0.76 -2.35 1.30
N GLY A 224 1.29 -3.55 1.34
CA GLY A 224 2.55 -3.88 2.01
C GLY A 224 3.33 -4.96 1.28
N VAL A 225 4.64 -5.06 1.55
CA VAL A 225 5.54 -6.02 0.88
C VAL A 225 5.06 -7.46 1.04
N MET A 226 4.48 -7.81 2.20
CA MET A 226 3.96 -9.16 2.43
C MET A 226 2.68 -9.49 1.64
N LEU A 227 2.12 -8.49 0.96
CA LEU A 227 1.01 -8.65 -0.01
C LEU A 227 1.48 -8.61 -1.47
N ASP A 228 2.80 -8.59 -1.73
CA ASP A 228 3.36 -8.62 -3.07
C ASP A 228 3.05 -9.96 -3.76
N ILE A 229 2.68 -9.90 -5.06
CA ILE A 229 2.28 -11.10 -5.80
C ILE A 229 3.40 -12.12 -5.96
N ASP A 230 4.66 -11.66 -6.00
CA ASP A 230 5.83 -12.53 -6.21
C ASP A 230 6.53 -12.89 -4.89
N GLN A 231 6.63 -11.94 -3.96
CA GLN A 231 7.44 -12.07 -2.75
C GLN A 231 6.62 -12.11 -1.45
N GLY A 232 5.31 -11.96 -1.54
CA GLY A 232 4.39 -11.96 -0.40
C GLY A 232 3.91 -13.37 -0.01
N THR A 233 2.89 -13.40 0.83
CA THR A 233 2.24 -14.62 1.34
C THR A 233 1.24 -15.19 0.33
N TYR A 234 1.70 -15.53 -0.87
CA TYR A 234 0.86 -16.11 -1.92
C TYR A 234 0.13 -17.38 -1.45
N PRO A 235 -1.19 -17.56 -1.69
CA PRO A 235 -2.06 -16.76 -2.53
C PRO A 235 -2.76 -15.58 -1.83
N PHE A 236 -2.53 -15.34 -0.54
CA PHE A 236 -3.13 -14.26 0.23
C PHE A 236 -2.37 -12.95 0.01
N VAL A 237 -2.42 -12.43 -1.21
CA VAL A 237 -1.68 -11.28 -1.72
C VAL A 237 -2.57 -10.39 -2.60
N THR A 238 -2.10 -9.19 -2.90
CA THR A 238 -2.66 -8.37 -3.98
C THR A 238 -2.13 -8.81 -5.34
N SER A 239 -2.76 -8.38 -6.42
CA SER A 239 -2.35 -8.71 -7.79
C SER A 239 -1.32 -7.76 -8.37
N SER A 240 -0.61 -7.02 -7.53
CA SER A 240 0.41 -6.04 -7.92
C SER A 240 1.69 -6.21 -7.11
N ASN A 241 2.70 -5.39 -7.41
CA ASN A 241 3.99 -5.40 -6.72
C ASN A 241 4.15 -4.16 -5.81
N PRO A 242 3.74 -4.24 -4.52
CA PRO A 242 3.96 -3.20 -3.52
C PRO A 242 5.41 -2.93 -3.16
N LEU A 243 6.33 -3.86 -3.43
CA LEU A 243 7.74 -3.69 -3.14
C LEU A 243 8.36 -2.57 -3.99
N ALA A 244 9.53 -2.04 -3.57
CA ALA A 244 10.15 -0.90 -4.22
C ALA A 244 10.53 -1.15 -5.68
N GLY A 245 10.82 -2.40 -6.07
CA GLY A 245 11.05 -2.79 -7.47
C GLY A 245 9.85 -2.50 -8.39
N GLY A 246 8.64 -2.46 -7.83
CA GLY A 246 7.42 -2.08 -8.55
C GLY A 246 7.44 -0.66 -9.10
N VAL A 247 8.20 0.25 -8.49
CA VAL A 247 8.35 1.65 -8.95
C VAL A 247 8.86 1.70 -10.38
N THR A 248 9.89 0.95 -10.70
CA THR A 248 10.52 0.94 -12.02
C THR A 248 9.52 0.59 -13.12
N ILE A 249 8.75 -0.47 -12.91
CA ILE A 249 7.75 -0.94 -13.87
C ILE A 249 6.52 -0.04 -13.86
N GLY A 250 6.07 0.37 -12.68
CA GLY A 250 4.80 1.07 -12.48
C GLY A 250 4.85 2.58 -12.71
N SER A 251 6.04 3.17 -12.84
CA SER A 251 6.22 4.60 -13.16
C SER A 251 7.04 4.85 -14.43
N GLY A 252 7.70 3.81 -14.97
CA GLY A 252 8.59 3.94 -16.12
C GLY A 252 9.89 4.68 -15.81
N VAL A 253 10.29 4.70 -14.53
CA VAL A 253 11.58 5.28 -14.08
C VAL A 253 12.63 4.18 -13.99
N GLY A 254 13.82 4.42 -14.52
CA GLY A 254 14.92 3.45 -14.48
C GLY A 254 15.37 3.11 -13.05
N PRO A 255 15.79 1.87 -12.76
CA PRO A 255 16.12 1.44 -11.39
C PRO A 255 17.27 2.23 -10.76
N SER A 256 18.22 2.73 -11.55
CA SER A 256 19.33 3.57 -11.08
C SER A 256 18.92 4.95 -10.58
N LYS A 257 17.68 5.37 -10.85
CA LYS A 257 17.11 6.64 -10.38
C LYS A 257 16.39 6.53 -9.04
N VAL A 258 16.20 5.32 -8.50
CA VAL A 258 15.69 5.10 -7.14
C VAL A 258 16.86 5.22 -6.17
N THR A 259 16.82 6.26 -5.30
CA THR A 259 17.96 6.58 -4.43
C THR A 259 17.76 6.12 -2.99
N LYS A 260 16.57 6.22 -2.45
CA LYS A 260 16.24 5.75 -1.09
C LYS A 260 14.93 4.99 -1.06
N VAL A 261 14.87 3.97 -0.21
CA VAL A 261 13.65 3.20 0.05
C VAL A 261 13.37 3.25 1.54
N VAL A 262 12.24 3.87 1.89
CA VAL A 262 11.75 4.02 3.25
C VAL A 262 10.72 2.94 3.53
N GLY A 263 11.05 2.02 4.42
CA GLY A 263 10.13 1.01 4.91
C GLY A 263 9.32 1.52 6.09
N VAL A 264 8.01 1.45 6.02
CA VAL A 264 7.11 1.81 7.11
C VAL A 264 6.63 0.56 7.82
N CYS A 265 6.82 0.48 9.12
CA CYS A 265 6.35 -0.60 9.98
C CYS A 265 5.68 -0.07 11.24
N LYS A 266 4.88 -0.89 11.89
CA LYS A 266 4.42 -0.66 13.26
C LYS A 266 5.36 -1.33 14.26
N ALA A 267 5.34 -0.87 15.51
CA ALA A 267 6.04 -1.53 16.61
C ALA A 267 5.45 -2.90 17.00
N TYR A 268 4.44 -3.33 16.32
CA TYR A 268 3.80 -4.66 16.36
C TYR A 268 3.39 -5.05 14.95
N THR A 269 2.78 -6.21 14.76
CA THR A 269 2.31 -6.64 13.45
C THR A 269 0.79 -6.63 13.42
N SER A 270 0.19 -6.14 12.32
CA SER A 270 -1.24 -6.30 12.06
C SER A 270 -1.48 -6.84 10.66
N ARG A 271 -2.56 -7.61 10.49
CA ARG A 271 -2.92 -8.22 9.22
C ARG A 271 -4.43 -8.24 9.04
N VAL A 272 -4.87 -7.93 7.82
CA VAL A 272 -6.23 -8.18 7.34
C VAL A 272 -6.21 -9.42 6.45
N GLY A 273 -7.29 -10.21 6.49
CA GLY A 273 -7.43 -11.42 5.68
C GLY A 273 -6.76 -12.67 6.26
N ASP A 274 -6.82 -13.73 5.48
CA ASP A 274 -6.44 -15.07 5.88
C ASP A 274 -4.94 -15.34 5.62
N GLY A 275 -4.50 -16.54 5.93
CA GLY A 275 -3.13 -17.01 5.77
C GLY A 275 -2.34 -17.03 7.08
N PRO A 276 -1.18 -17.72 7.08
CA PRO A 276 -0.33 -17.89 8.27
C PRO A 276 0.17 -16.55 8.83
N PHE A 277 0.17 -16.46 10.16
CA PHE A 277 0.64 -15.31 10.92
C PHE A 277 1.36 -15.82 12.18
N PRO A 278 2.65 -16.18 12.09
CA PRO A 278 3.35 -16.87 13.18
C PRO A 278 3.35 -16.16 14.52
N THR A 279 3.36 -14.82 14.52
CA THR A 279 3.40 -14.00 15.74
C THR A 279 2.02 -13.57 16.23
N GLU A 280 0.93 -14.11 15.67
CA GLU A 280 -0.44 -13.75 16.03
C GLU A 280 -0.75 -13.99 17.51
N LEU A 281 -1.47 -13.07 18.14
CA LEU A 281 -1.85 -13.10 19.53
C LEU A 281 -3.36 -13.32 19.67
N PHE A 282 -3.72 -14.28 20.49
CA PHE A 282 -5.12 -14.66 20.81
C PHE A 282 -5.49 -14.38 22.27
N ASP A 283 -4.59 -13.77 23.03
CA ASP A 283 -4.69 -13.49 24.45
C ASP A 283 -5.15 -12.06 24.76
N GLU A 284 -5.11 -11.69 26.05
CA GLU A 284 -5.45 -10.35 26.53
C GLU A 284 -4.50 -9.27 25.97
N ILE A 285 -3.23 -9.63 25.72
CA ILE A 285 -2.24 -8.70 25.13
C ILE A 285 -2.65 -8.37 23.70
N GLY A 286 -3.01 -9.38 22.90
CA GLY A 286 -3.51 -9.18 21.55
C GLY A 286 -4.78 -8.33 21.52
N SER A 287 -5.70 -8.56 22.45
CA SER A 287 -6.92 -7.74 22.59
C SER A 287 -6.58 -6.29 22.94
N ARG A 288 -5.65 -6.07 23.89
CA ARG A 288 -5.18 -4.74 24.27
C ARG A 288 -4.53 -4.00 23.08
N ILE A 289 -3.61 -4.64 22.37
CA ILE A 289 -2.95 -4.05 21.19
C ILE A 289 -3.99 -3.63 20.13
N ARG A 290 -5.01 -4.47 19.90
CA ARG A 290 -6.10 -4.17 18.96
C ARG A 290 -6.90 -2.94 19.38
N GLU A 291 -7.28 -2.87 20.65
CA GLU A 291 -8.09 -1.74 21.17
C GLU A 291 -7.30 -0.43 21.17
N VAL A 292 -6.11 -0.42 21.77
CA VAL A 292 -5.26 0.77 21.88
C VAL A 292 -4.79 1.23 20.49
N GLY A 293 -4.39 0.28 19.64
CA GLY A 293 -3.96 0.52 18.26
C GLY A 293 -5.11 0.83 17.29
N ARG A 294 -6.37 0.71 17.75
CA ARG A 294 -7.57 0.89 16.92
C ARG A 294 -7.51 0.03 15.65
N GLU A 295 -7.12 -1.23 15.82
CA GLU A 295 -6.90 -2.16 14.72
C GLU A 295 -8.23 -2.73 14.19
N TYR A 296 -8.96 -1.87 13.49
CA TYR A 296 -10.23 -2.15 12.83
C TYR A 296 -10.20 -1.66 11.38
N GLY A 297 -10.86 -2.39 10.49
CA GLY A 297 -10.94 -2.02 9.08
C GLY A 297 -11.70 -0.71 8.88
N THR A 298 -11.11 0.25 8.17
CA THR A 298 -11.67 1.59 7.98
C THR A 298 -13.05 1.58 7.31
N THR A 299 -13.29 0.63 6.42
CA THR A 299 -14.54 0.52 5.65
C THR A 299 -15.52 -0.46 6.29
N THR A 300 -15.03 -1.57 6.82
CA THR A 300 -15.88 -2.68 7.31
C THR A 300 -16.02 -2.72 8.83
N GLY A 301 -15.18 -1.99 9.57
CA GLY A 301 -15.10 -2.10 11.03
C GLY A 301 -14.63 -3.48 11.54
N ARG A 302 -14.22 -4.39 10.64
CA ARG A 302 -13.77 -5.74 11.01
C ARG A 302 -12.48 -5.67 11.82
N PRO A 303 -12.36 -6.40 12.94
CA PRO A 303 -11.13 -6.42 13.73
C PRO A 303 -9.98 -7.02 12.91
N ARG A 304 -8.81 -6.37 12.98
CA ARG A 304 -7.59 -6.88 12.40
C ARG A 304 -6.95 -7.91 13.33
N ARG A 305 -6.28 -8.88 12.73
CA ARG A 305 -5.39 -9.80 13.44
C ARG A 305 -4.16 -9.02 13.87
N VAL A 306 -3.69 -9.25 15.10
CA VAL A 306 -2.52 -8.54 15.66
C VAL A 306 -1.53 -9.53 16.23
N GLY A 307 -0.26 -9.17 16.25
CA GLY A 307 0.82 -10.00 16.76
C GLY A 307 2.04 -9.18 17.16
N TRP A 308 3.02 -9.83 17.79
CA TRP A 308 4.28 -9.19 18.11
C TRP A 308 5.05 -8.76 16.86
N PHE A 309 5.96 -7.80 17.03
CA PHE A 309 6.87 -7.40 15.97
C PHE A 309 7.68 -8.57 15.44
N ASP A 310 7.73 -8.72 14.13
CA ASP A 310 8.34 -9.86 13.45
C ASP A 310 9.56 -9.42 12.65
N SER A 311 10.77 -9.65 13.20
CA SER A 311 12.00 -9.26 12.51
C SER A 311 12.33 -10.18 11.32
N VAL A 312 11.75 -11.39 11.24
CA VAL A 312 11.91 -12.29 10.08
C VAL A 312 11.20 -11.70 8.87
N VAL A 313 9.94 -11.24 9.06
CA VAL A 313 9.18 -10.49 8.06
C VAL A 313 9.93 -9.22 7.64
N MET A 314 10.45 -8.47 8.60
CA MET A 314 11.15 -7.22 8.33
C MET A 314 12.45 -7.43 7.53
N ARG A 315 13.23 -8.47 7.85
CA ARG A 315 14.44 -8.84 7.08
C ARG A 315 14.09 -9.29 5.66
N HIS A 316 12.98 -10.02 5.49
CA HIS A 316 12.46 -10.36 4.17
C HIS A 316 12.13 -9.09 3.38
N SER A 317 11.32 -8.19 3.94
CA SER A 317 10.91 -6.94 3.31
C SER A 317 12.12 -6.05 2.95
N LYS A 318 13.11 -5.95 3.84
CA LYS A 318 14.38 -5.28 3.58
C LYS A 318 15.08 -5.85 2.35
N ARG A 319 15.21 -7.17 2.29
CA ARG A 319 15.93 -7.86 1.22
C ARG A 319 15.29 -7.65 -0.15
N VAL A 320 13.95 -7.83 -0.23
CA VAL A 320 13.24 -7.79 -1.52
C VAL A 320 12.95 -6.37 -2.00
N SER A 321 12.93 -5.38 -1.11
CA SER A 321 12.70 -3.97 -1.46
C SER A 321 13.95 -3.11 -1.41
N GLY A 322 15.08 -3.61 -0.88
CA GLY A 322 16.30 -2.80 -0.74
C GLY A 322 16.11 -1.63 0.24
N ILE A 323 15.39 -1.84 1.35
CA ILE A 323 15.07 -0.79 2.32
C ILE A 323 16.35 -0.21 2.90
N THR A 324 16.48 1.12 2.82
CA THR A 324 17.61 1.90 3.31
C THR A 324 17.35 2.56 4.67
N ASN A 325 16.09 2.90 4.94
CA ASN A 325 15.64 3.59 6.14
C ASN A 325 14.32 3.01 6.63
N LEU A 326 14.07 3.03 7.95
CA LEU A 326 12.80 2.61 8.54
C LEU A 326 12.06 3.79 9.19
N CYS A 327 10.74 3.75 9.08
CA CYS A 327 9.81 4.53 9.90
C CYS A 327 9.07 3.57 10.84
N LEU A 328 9.31 3.68 12.13
CA LEU A 328 8.69 2.85 13.16
C LEU A 328 7.50 3.57 13.79
N ASN A 329 6.31 3.15 13.43
CA ASN A 329 5.06 3.74 13.89
C ASN A 329 4.49 3.03 15.13
N SER A 330 3.62 3.74 15.86
CA SER A 330 2.73 3.18 16.88
C SER A 330 3.48 2.56 18.08
N ILE A 331 4.59 3.18 18.52
CA ILE A 331 5.31 2.73 19.71
C ILE A 331 4.46 2.93 20.96
N ASP A 332 3.64 3.98 21.00
CA ASP A 332 2.67 4.31 22.04
C ASP A 332 1.69 3.18 22.36
N VAL A 333 1.36 2.35 21.37
CA VAL A 333 0.42 1.23 21.53
C VAL A 333 0.95 0.17 22.51
N LEU A 334 2.27 0.06 22.64
CA LEU A 334 2.92 -0.91 23.55
C LEU A 334 3.06 -0.36 24.98
N THR A 335 2.76 0.91 25.23
CA THR A 335 2.79 1.51 26.57
C THR A 335 1.88 0.76 27.54
N GLY A 336 2.36 0.49 28.76
CA GLY A 336 1.63 -0.21 29.81
C GLY A 336 1.78 -1.75 29.75
N LEU A 337 2.64 -2.27 28.88
CA LEU A 337 3.07 -3.66 28.92
C LEU A 337 4.34 -3.79 29.78
N GLU A 338 4.37 -4.76 30.69
CA GLU A 338 5.57 -5.04 31.52
C GLU A 338 6.69 -5.66 30.68
N THR A 339 6.33 -6.44 29.66
CA THR A 339 7.26 -7.11 28.75
C THR A 339 6.77 -6.96 27.33
N VAL A 340 7.67 -6.63 26.43
CA VAL A 340 7.44 -6.61 24.97
C VAL A 340 8.31 -7.66 24.31
N LYS A 341 7.79 -8.28 23.23
CA LYS A 341 8.49 -9.36 22.54
C LYS A 341 8.76 -9.00 21.09
N ILE A 342 9.90 -9.48 20.59
CA ILE A 342 10.28 -9.40 19.18
C ILE A 342 10.54 -10.83 18.69
N CYS A 343 9.87 -11.23 17.62
CA CYS A 343 10.20 -12.50 16.96
C CYS A 343 11.52 -12.35 16.21
N VAL A 344 12.52 -13.18 16.59
CA VAL A 344 13.87 -13.11 16.03
C VAL A 344 14.17 -14.23 15.03
N ALA A 345 13.43 -15.34 15.11
CA ALA A 345 13.55 -16.49 14.24
C ALA A 345 12.24 -17.29 14.24
N TYR A 346 12.12 -18.22 13.32
CA TYR A 346 11.06 -19.24 13.33
C TYR A 346 11.68 -20.61 13.60
N ARG A 347 11.02 -21.40 14.45
CA ARG A 347 11.38 -22.80 14.69
C ARG A 347 10.46 -23.70 13.88
N LYS A 348 11.04 -24.52 13.00
CA LYS A 348 10.31 -25.52 12.22
C LYS A 348 9.91 -26.70 13.08
N SER A 349 8.99 -27.51 12.57
CA SER A 349 8.55 -28.76 13.25
C SER A 349 9.67 -29.77 13.51
N ASN A 350 10.77 -29.72 12.76
CA ASN A 350 11.96 -30.54 12.98
C ASN A 350 12.94 -29.97 14.02
N GLY A 351 12.63 -28.85 14.65
CA GLY A 351 13.44 -28.12 15.62
C GLY A 351 14.49 -27.17 15.02
N GLU A 352 14.64 -27.09 13.71
CA GLU A 352 15.54 -26.17 13.04
C GLU A 352 15.05 -24.71 13.20
N GLU A 353 15.93 -23.82 13.61
CA GLU A 353 15.63 -22.37 13.64
C GLU A 353 16.08 -21.72 12.35
N ILE A 354 15.18 -20.96 11.74
CA ILE A 354 15.41 -20.20 10.51
C ILE A 354 15.21 -18.71 10.73
N SER A 355 16.03 -17.91 10.08
CA SER A 355 15.97 -16.45 10.12
C SER A 355 15.44 -15.81 8.81
N HIS A 356 15.04 -16.64 7.86
CA HIS A 356 14.45 -16.23 6.59
C HIS A 356 12.97 -16.64 6.51
N TYR A 357 12.20 -15.90 5.73
CA TYR A 357 10.77 -16.14 5.56
C TYR A 357 10.55 -17.32 4.60
N PRO A 358 9.84 -18.40 4.99
CA PRO A 358 9.55 -19.53 4.11
C PRO A 358 8.57 -19.16 2.98
N ALA A 359 8.81 -19.69 1.79
CA ALA A 359 7.88 -19.50 0.66
C ALA A 359 6.66 -20.43 0.78
N SER A 360 6.80 -21.59 1.43
CA SER A 360 5.71 -22.54 1.63
C SER A 360 4.80 -22.09 2.78
N LEU A 361 3.52 -21.85 2.49
CA LEU A 361 2.53 -21.53 3.54
C LEU A 361 2.28 -22.68 4.50
N VAL A 362 2.45 -23.92 4.04
CA VAL A 362 2.34 -25.12 4.90
C VAL A 362 3.49 -25.12 5.91
N GLU A 363 4.71 -24.89 5.44
CA GLU A 363 5.88 -24.77 6.32
C GLU A 363 5.74 -23.60 7.29
N LEU A 364 5.34 -22.42 6.77
CA LEU A 364 5.13 -21.21 7.58
C LEU A 364 4.06 -21.43 8.67
N GLY A 365 2.96 -22.11 8.34
CA GLY A 365 1.87 -22.40 9.27
C GLY A 365 2.25 -23.40 10.36
N GLN A 366 3.35 -24.14 10.19
CA GLN A 366 3.91 -25.08 11.17
C GLN A 366 5.07 -24.48 11.97
N CYS A 367 5.52 -23.27 11.60
CA CYS A 367 6.58 -22.58 12.32
C CYS A 367 6.07 -21.98 13.63
N GLU A 368 6.88 -22.12 14.67
CA GLU A 368 6.69 -21.43 15.94
C GLU A 368 7.62 -20.21 16.01
N PRO A 369 7.13 -19.02 16.44
CA PRO A 369 7.99 -17.86 16.61
C PRO A 369 8.96 -18.05 17.78
N VAL A 370 10.22 -17.71 17.58
CA VAL A 370 11.24 -17.61 18.62
C VAL A 370 11.33 -16.16 19.05
N TYR A 371 11.02 -15.90 20.31
CA TYR A 371 10.96 -14.55 20.85
C TYR A 371 12.18 -14.16 21.66
N GLU A 372 12.61 -12.92 21.48
CA GLU A 372 13.42 -12.16 22.44
C GLU A 372 12.47 -11.31 23.27
N GLU A 373 12.62 -11.37 24.58
CA GLU A 373 11.82 -10.57 25.53
C GLU A 373 12.63 -9.35 26.00
N LEU A 374 11.99 -8.19 26.00
CA LEU A 374 12.54 -6.94 26.47
C LEU A 374 11.64 -6.33 27.56
N PRO A 375 12.18 -5.61 28.53
CA PRO A 375 11.37 -4.85 29.45
C PRO A 375 10.47 -3.86 28.69
N GLY A 376 9.21 -3.76 29.09
CA GLY A 376 8.27 -2.77 28.57
C GLY A 376 8.36 -1.46 29.35
N TRP A 377 7.45 -0.54 29.06
CA TRP A 377 7.36 0.77 29.71
C TRP A 377 5.91 1.12 30.04
N THR A 378 5.70 1.90 31.07
CA THR A 378 4.37 2.29 31.57
C THR A 378 4.09 3.78 31.43
N GLU A 379 5.12 4.58 31.20
CA GLU A 379 5.03 6.02 31.04
C GLU A 379 4.33 6.40 29.74
N ASP A 380 3.50 7.45 29.80
CA ASP A 380 2.92 8.03 28.60
C ASP A 380 4.00 8.71 27.76
N ILE A 381 4.25 8.17 26.57
CA ILE A 381 5.25 8.68 25.62
C ILE A 381 4.68 9.58 24.54
N THR A 382 3.37 9.83 24.52
CA THR A 382 2.71 10.59 23.43
C THR A 382 3.20 12.04 23.31
N GLY A 383 3.79 12.56 24.38
CA GLY A 383 4.42 13.88 24.44
C GLY A 383 5.89 13.93 24.01
N CYS A 384 6.59 12.80 23.89
CA CYS A 384 8.00 12.76 23.54
C CYS A 384 8.27 13.25 22.12
N ARG A 385 9.35 14.01 21.92
CA ARG A 385 9.74 14.60 20.63
C ARG A 385 11.13 14.19 20.18
N THR A 386 11.91 13.58 21.05
CA THR A 386 13.24 13.03 20.75
C THR A 386 13.35 11.61 21.27
N LEU A 387 14.33 10.86 20.78
CA LEU A 387 14.57 9.48 21.23
C LEU A 387 14.97 9.46 22.72
N ASP A 388 15.72 10.46 23.18
CA ASP A 388 16.23 10.53 24.55
C ASP A 388 15.15 10.91 25.57
N GLU A 389 14.02 11.45 25.14
CA GLU A 389 12.86 11.71 25.99
C GLU A 389 12.02 10.45 26.26
N LEU A 390 12.20 9.40 25.47
CA LEU A 390 11.54 8.12 25.72
C LEU A 390 12.11 7.43 26.97
N PRO A 391 11.31 6.66 27.73
CA PRO A 391 11.82 5.72 28.72
C PRO A 391 12.94 4.84 28.15
N ILE A 392 13.91 4.48 28.96
CA ILE A 392 15.08 3.72 28.47
C ILE A 392 14.69 2.39 27.84
N GLU A 393 13.62 1.75 28.32
CA GLU A 393 13.06 0.53 27.79
C GLU A 393 12.53 0.74 26.35
N ALA A 394 11.80 1.82 26.12
CA ALA A 394 11.31 2.20 24.78
C ALA A 394 12.46 2.56 23.82
N GLN A 395 13.49 3.29 24.31
CA GLN A 395 14.71 3.54 23.55
C GLN A 395 15.40 2.23 23.13
N ASN A 396 15.53 1.29 24.08
CA ASN A 396 16.15 -0.01 23.83
C ASN A 396 15.36 -0.83 22.82
N TYR A 397 14.03 -0.78 22.89
CA TYR A 397 13.15 -1.40 21.89
C TYR A 397 13.41 -0.84 20.50
N VAL A 398 13.41 0.49 20.33
CA VAL A 398 13.67 1.15 19.04
C VAL A 398 15.05 0.77 18.50
N ARG A 399 16.09 0.79 19.34
CA ARG A 399 17.46 0.39 18.94
C ARG A 399 17.50 -1.07 18.55
N ARG A 400 16.84 -1.95 19.32
CA ARG A 400 16.84 -3.38 19.05
C ARG A 400 16.14 -3.75 17.73
N VAL A 401 15.03 -3.09 17.41
CA VAL A 401 14.37 -3.21 16.11
C VAL A 401 15.34 -2.84 14.98
N SER A 402 16.04 -1.72 15.09
CA SER A 402 17.04 -1.28 14.11
C SER A 402 18.16 -2.32 13.92
N GLU A 403 18.68 -2.88 15.01
CA GLU A 403 19.74 -3.90 14.99
C GLU A 403 19.28 -5.20 14.32
N LEU A 404 18.12 -5.73 14.71
CA LEU A 404 17.59 -6.99 14.20
C LEU A 404 17.24 -6.94 12.72
N VAL A 405 16.74 -5.79 12.25
CA VAL A 405 16.44 -5.58 10.84
C VAL A 405 17.70 -5.19 10.06
N GLY A 406 18.69 -4.61 10.75
CA GLY A 406 19.93 -4.10 10.16
C GLY A 406 19.69 -2.90 9.25
N VAL A 407 18.76 -2.01 9.64
CA VAL A 407 18.41 -0.77 8.94
C VAL A 407 18.21 0.33 9.97
N LYS A 408 18.71 1.52 9.71
CA LYS A 408 18.52 2.68 10.58
C LYS A 408 17.06 3.12 10.61
N ILE A 409 16.57 3.47 11.78
CA ILE A 409 15.29 4.13 11.95
C ILE A 409 15.50 5.62 11.68
N SER A 410 14.85 6.15 10.65
CA SER A 410 14.88 7.57 10.30
C SER A 410 13.81 8.39 10.99
N THR A 411 12.67 7.75 11.30
CA THR A 411 11.59 8.36 12.06
C THR A 411 10.94 7.34 12.98
N PHE A 412 10.40 7.81 14.10
CA PHE A 412 9.51 7.02 14.94
C PHE A 412 8.27 7.83 15.32
N SER A 413 7.16 7.16 15.60
CA SER A 413 5.96 7.86 16.03
C SER A 413 5.41 7.32 17.35
N VAL A 414 4.96 8.28 18.17
CA VAL A 414 4.43 8.07 19.52
C VAL A 414 2.92 8.37 19.61
N GLY A 415 2.23 8.33 18.47
CA GLY A 415 0.80 8.54 18.37
C GLY A 415 0.32 8.67 16.93
N PRO A 416 -1.00 8.78 16.72
CA PRO A 416 -1.60 8.84 15.38
C PRO A 416 -1.42 10.19 14.69
N ASP A 417 -1.22 11.27 15.44
CA ASP A 417 -1.09 12.62 14.90
C ASP A 417 0.24 12.79 14.14
N ARG A 418 0.22 13.62 13.11
CA ARG A 418 1.41 13.99 12.34
C ARG A 418 2.51 14.60 13.23
N ASN A 419 2.14 15.47 14.17
CA ASN A 419 3.06 16.10 15.09
C ASN A 419 3.70 15.15 16.12
N GLN A 420 3.22 13.91 16.17
CA GLN A 420 3.78 12.81 16.97
C GLN A 420 4.74 11.92 16.18
N THR A 421 5.16 12.38 14.99
CA THR A 421 6.22 11.76 14.19
C THR A 421 7.53 12.51 14.42
N ASN A 422 8.53 11.81 14.91
CA ASN A 422 9.82 12.36 15.31
C ASN A 422 10.92 11.95 14.34
N ILE A 423 11.72 12.92 13.89
CA ILE A 423 12.80 12.71 12.90
C ILE A 423 14.10 12.38 13.64
N LEU A 424 14.75 11.29 13.25
CA LEU A 424 16.11 10.96 13.65
C LEU A 424 17.13 11.22 12.52
N GLU A 425 16.69 11.05 11.26
CA GLU A 425 17.51 11.31 10.07
C GLU A 425 16.60 11.80 8.94
N ASP A 426 16.95 12.91 8.30
CA ASP A 426 16.23 13.38 7.13
C ASP A 426 16.60 12.50 5.92
N VAL A 427 15.59 11.83 5.35
CA VAL A 427 15.76 10.92 4.22
C VAL A 427 16.01 11.64 2.90
N TRP A 428 15.74 12.95 2.83
CA TRP A 428 15.99 13.78 1.65
C TRP A 428 17.42 14.33 1.58
N GLU A 429 18.12 14.33 2.68
CA GLU A 429 19.51 14.76 2.70
C GLU A 429 20.42 13.66 2.11
N SER A 430 21.25 14.05 1.15
CA SER A 430 22.35 13.21 0.64
C SER A 430 23.51 13.29 1.63
N LYS A 431 23.94 12.17 2.18
CA LYS A 431 25.25 12.07 2.81
C LYS A 431 26.31 11.85 1.75
#